data_37d90539767b3b31e996383207b37f7e
#
_entry.id   37d90539767b3b31e996383207b37f7e
#
_cell.length_a   1.000
_cell.length_b   1.000
_cell.length_c   1.000
_cell.angle_alpha   90.00
_cell.angle_beta   90.00
_cell.angle_gamma   90.00
#
_symmetry.space_group_name_H-M   'P 1'
#
loop_
_entity.id
_entity.type
_entity.pdbx_description
1 polymer ?
#
loop_
_entity_poly.entity_id
_entity_poly.type
_entity_poly.pdbx_seq_one_letter_code
_entity_poly.pdbx_strand_id
1 'polypeptide(L)'
;MGAISSVFAVDLVTLNYGNNVVNGQTLAVVGAASTFELEASLSVTLNGDAERTLKVKRYEIDPVSGTQNTFCWGECYLPVDASARPTWVSDLSETLQPGVLFNGFHAYYYPTGTENMTKFRYVWFAMDNPTDTAYVDIIFDTRVNAVGQQEIATATTGLEVFPNPATGANMTLRFTGVAANGQVNWTLHNALGSIERQGNLRNGQGDVVLSLDGLAAGVYFASVVQGGRAVATKRVVISR
;
A
#
# COMPACT_ATOMS: atom_id res chain seq x y z
N MET A 1 -8.68 43.76 11.02
CA MET A 1 -8.52 42.64 10.06
C MET A 1 -8.17 41.41 10.87
N GLY A 2 -9.16 40.57 11.14
CA GLY A 2 -8.97 39.33 11.86
C GLY A 2 -8.48 38.25 10.88
N ALA A 3 -7.34 37.67 11.16
CA ALA A 3 -6.85 36.49 10.44
C ALA A 3 -7.78 35.32 10.75
N ILE A 4 -8.50 34.79 9.76
CA ILE A 4 -9.24 33.57 9.86
C ILE A 4 -8.18 32.45 9.78
N SER A 5 -7.74 31.93 10.95
CA SER A 5 -7.00 30.66 11.00
C SER A 5 -7.94 29.58 10.50
N SER A 6 -7.69 29.04 9.33
CA SER A 6 -8.30 27.79 8.88
C SER A 6 -7.80 26.66 9.80
N VAL A 7 -8.59 26.29 10.77
CA VAL A 7 -8.37 25.05 11.52
C VAL A 7 -8.65 23.93 10.53
N PHE A 8 -7.63 23.26 10.02
CA PHE A 8 -7.80 22.01 9.32
C PHE A 8 -8.39 21.02 10.35
N ALA A 9 -9.55 20.46 10.04
CA ALA A 9 -10.11 19.40 10.84
C ALA A 9 -9.08 18.25 10.85
N VAL A 10 -8.62 17.89 12.04
CA VAL A 10 -7.74 16.74 12.22
C VAL A 10 -8.63 15.50 12.11
N ASP A 11 -8.27 14.56 11.24
CA ASP A 11 -8.98 13.27 11.15
C ASP A 11 -9.05 12.61 12.53
N LEU A 12 -10.14 11.91 12.82
CA LEU A 12 -10.35 11.18 14.08
C LEU A 12 -9.17 10.26 14.44
N VAL A 13 -8.67 9.55 13.44
CA VAL A 13 -7.53 8.65 13.57
C VAL A 13 -6.57 8.82 12.39
N THR A 14 -5.31 8.46 12.61
CA THR A 14 -4.34 8.25 11.54
C THR A 14 -4.32 6.77 11.18
N LEU A 15 -4.55 6.46 9.91
CA LEU A 15 -4.56 5.11 9.34
C LEU A 15 -3.25 4.88 8.59
N ASN A 16 -2.52 3.83 8.96
CA ASN A 16 -1.27 3.49 8.28
C ASN A 16 -1.34 2.10 7.66
N TYR A 17 -0.91 2.00 6.40
CA TYR A 17 -0.60 0.73 5.74
C TYR A 17 0.91 0.64 5.56
N GLY A 18 1.55 -0.24 6.32
CA GLY A 18 2.99 -0.18 6.50
C GLY A 18 3.41 1.16 7.13
N ASN A 19 4.21 1.94 6.42
CA ASN A 19 4.66 3.26 6.89
C ASN A 19 3.94 4.45 6.23
N ASN A 20 2.93 4.19 5.42
CA ASN A 20 2.24 5.22 4.67
C ASN A 20 0.92 5.57 5.34
N VAL A 21 0.64 6.87 5.51
CA VAL A 21 -0.68 7.34 5.93
C VAL A 21 -1.64 7.18 4.76
N VAL A 22 -2.77 6.51 4.99
CA VAL A 22 -3.74 6.17 3.94
C VAL A 22 -5.13 6.76 4.17
N ASN A 23 -5.27 7.72 5.07
CA ASN A 23 -6.54 8.43 5.30
C ASN A 23 -7.09 9.02 4.00
N GLY A 24 -8.36 8.73 3.71
CA GLY A 24 -9.03 9.23 2.52
C GLY A 24 -8.51 8.68 1.18
N GLN A 25 -7.58 7.75 1.20
CA GLN A 25 -6.95 7.17 0.02
C GLN A 25 -7.59 5.86 -0.40
N THR A 26 -7.19 5.37 -1.58
CA THR A 26 -7.51 4.02 -2.05
C THR A 26 -6.24 3.17 -1.98
N LEU A 27 -6.31 2.07 -1.24
CA LEU A 27 -5.29 1.04 -1.12
C LEU A 27 -5.65 -0.12 -2.05
N ALA A 28 -4.69 -0.66 -2.79
CA ALA A 28 -4.89 -1.86 -3.60
C ALA A 28 -4.10 -3.04 -3.00
N VAL A 29 -4.79 -4.15 -2.81
CA VAL A 29 -4.23 -5.46 -2.45
C VAL A 29 -4.41 -6.37 -3.65
N VAL A 30 -3.31 -6.84 -4.22
CA VAL A 30 -3.30 -7.65 -5.43
C VAL A 30 -2.87 -9.07 -5.10
N GLY A 31 -3.54 -10.06 -5.67
CA GLY A 31 -3.18 -11.46 -5.49
C GLY A 31 -3.81 -12.36 -6.55
N ALA A 32 -3.55 -13.66 -6.48
CA ALA A 32 -4.15 -14.61 -7.40
C ALA A 32 -5.59 -14.97 -6.96
N ALA A 33 -6.47 -15.21 -7.91
CA ALA A 33 -7.82 -15.69 -7.63
C ALA A 33 -7.84 -17.04 -6.88
N SER A 34 -6.77 -17.85 -7.03
CA SER A 34 -6.59 -19.13 -6.33
C SER A 34 -6.09 -18.98 -4.89
N THR A 35 -5.73 -17.76 -4.45
CA THR A 35 -5.31 -17.49 -3.06
C THR A 35 -6.50 -17.74 -2.13
N PHE A 36 -6.26 -18.40 -0.99
CA PHE A 36 -7.32 -18.65 -0.01
C PHE A 36 -7.93 -17.35 0.49
N GLU A 37 -7.07 -16.38 0.86
CA GLU A 37 -7.50 -15.05 1.31
C GLU A 37 -6.49 -13.97 0.89
N LEU A 38 -6.97 -12.76 0.75
CA LEU A 38 -6.17 -11.54 0.64
C LEU A 38 -6.42 -10.69 1.88
N GLU A 39 -5.37 -10.10 2.42
CA GLU A 39 -5.41 -9.33 3.66
C GLU A 39 -4.86 -7.92 3.47
N ALA A 40 -5.55 -6.96 4.07
CA ALA A 40 -5.05 -5.61 4.31
C ALA A 40 -5.05 -5.31 5.80
N SER A 41 -3.87 -5.25 6.42
CA SER A 41 -3.68 -4.91 7.83
C SER A 41 -3.30 -3.44 7.97
N LEU A 42 -4.07 -2.68 8.76
CA LEU A 42 -3.78 -1.28 9.04
C LEU A 42 -3.49 -1.06 10.52
N SER A 43 -2.52 -0.20 10.78
CA SER A 43 -2.31 0.36 12.11
C SER A 43 -3.15 1.62 12.27
N VAL A 44 -3.81 1.76 13.40
CA VAL A 44 -4.72 2.87 13.71
C VAL A 44 -4.19 3.62 14.93
N THR A 45 -4.04 4.94 14.83
CA THR A 45 -3.62 5.80 15.94
C THR A 45 -4.68 6.87 16.17
N LEU A 46 -5.22 6.95 17.38
CA LEU A 46 -6.17 8.01 17.74
C LEU A 46 -5.48 9.37 17.76
N ASN A 47 -6.06 10.34 17.09
CA ASN A 47 -5.63 11.73 17.14
C ASN A 47 -6.39 12.49 18.26
N GLY A 48 -5.80 13.60 18.73
CA GLY A 48 -6.38 14.40 19.83
C GLY A 48 -5.77 14.08 21.19
N ASP A 49 -6.43 14.55 22.29
CA ASP A 49 -5.84 14.57 23.63
C ASP A 49 -6.57 13.67 24.64
N ALA A 50 -7.68 13.07 24.26
CA ALA A 50 -8.50 12.23 25.13
C ALA A 50 -8.79 10.87 24.51
N GLU A 51 -8.92 9.85 25.34
CA GLU A 51 -9.35 8.52 24.89
C GLU A 51 -10.75 8.58 24.27
N ARG A 52 -10.98 7.74 23.27
CA ARG A 52 -12.28 7.63 22.59
C ARG A 52 -12.60 6.19 22.25
N THR A 53 -13.89 5.87 22.36
CA THR A 53 -14.40 4.56 21.94
C THR A 53 -14.87 4.63 20.49
N LEU A 54 -14.29 3.78 19.66
CA LEU A 54 -14.49 3.77 18.23
C LEU A 54 -15.15 2.48 17.76
N LYS A 55 -15.88 2.59 16.66
CA LYS A 55 -16.36 1.48 15.84
C LYS A 55 -15.92 1.65 14.41
N VAL A 56 -15.95 0.56 13.65
CA VAL A 56 -15.68 0.54 12.23
C VAL A 56 -16.95 0.20 11.47
N LYS A 57 -17.22 0.95 10.40
CA LYS A 57 -18.27 0.67 9.45
C LYS A 57 -17.67 0.32 8.11
N ARG A 58 -17.99 -0.86 7.57
CA ARG A 58 -17.62 -1.27 6.23
C ARG A 58 -18.78 -1.06 5.27
N TYR A 59 -18.48 -0.55 4.08
CA TYR A 59 -19.39 -0.50 2.94
C TYR A 59 -18.83 -1.37 1.82
N GLU A 60 -19.67 -2.20 1.22
CA GLU A 60 -19.37 -2.85 -0.06
C GLU A 60 -19.70 -1.87 -1.19
N ILE A 61 -18.67 -1.47 -1.95
CA ILE A 61 -18.86 -0.53 -3.06
C ILE A 61 -19.11 -1.29 -4.35
N ASP A 62 -18.27 -2.29 -4.63
CA ASP A 62 -18.34 -3.11 -5.85
C ASP A 62 -18.37 -4.60 -5.47
N PRO A 63 -19.49 -5.13 -4.95
CA PRO A 63 -19.59 -6.54 -4.54
C PRO A 63 -19.53 -7.48 -5.74
N VAL A 64 -18.82 -8.60 -5.57
CA VAL A 64 -18.69 -9.65 -6.59
C VAL A 64 -19.31 -10.94 -6.09
N SER A 65 -20.33 -11.43 -6.79
CA SER A 65 -21.05 -12.66 -6.42
C SER A 65 -20.10 -13.88 -6.37
N GLY A 66 -20.33 -14.77 -5.41
CA GLY A 66 -19.54 -15.98 -5.22
C GLY A 66 -18.24 -15.76 -4.42
N THR A 67 -17.99 -14.55 -3.93
CA THR A 67 -16.85 -14.23 -3.06
C THR A 67 -17.33 -13.98 -1.64
N GLN A 68 -16.38 -13.98 -0.69
CA GLN A 68 -16.66 -13.66 0.71
C GLN A 68 -15.71 -12.59 1.21
N ASN A 69 -16.13 -11.94 2.30
CA ASN A 69 -15.31 -10.91 2.94
C ASN A 69 -15.61 -10.85 4.45
N THR A 70 -14.63 -10.37 5.19
CA THR A 70 -14.76 -10.07 6.61
C THR A 70 -13.77 -8.99 7.02
N PHE A 71 -13.82 -8.59 8.27
CA PHE A 71 -12.82 -7.73 8.88
C PHE A 71 -12.69 -8.02 10.37
N CYS A 72 -11.60 -7.55 10.97
CA CYS A 72 -11.38 -7.53 12.41
C CYS A 72 -11.39 -6.08 12.90
N TRP A 73 -11.95 -5.86 14.09
CA TRP A 73 -11.79 -4.67 14.88
C TRP A 73 -11.64 -5.11 16.34
N GLY A 74 -10.37 -5.27 16.76
CA GLY A 74 -10.00 -6.03 17.95
C GLY A 74 -10.19 -7.52 17.73
N GLU A 75 -11.42 -8.00 17.68
CA GLU A 75 -11.74 -9.38 17.30
C GLU A 75 -12.17 -9.49 15.83
N CYS A 76 -12.03 -10.70 15.28
CA CYS A 76 -12.38 -10.98 13.89
C CYS A 76 -13.79 -11.55 13.77
N TYR A 77 -14.53 -11.10 12.77
CA TYR A 77 -15.86 -11.60 12.46
C TYR A 77 -15.78 -12.76 11.47
N LEU A 78 -16.82 -13.60 11.45
CA LEU A 78 -16.90 -14.67 10.47
C LEU A 78 -17.12 -14.09 9.06
N PRO A 79 -16.53 -14.71 8.01
CA PRO A 79 -16.76 -14.31 6.63
C PRO A 79 -18.24 -14.35 6.25
N VAL A 80 -18.64 -13.40 5.43
CA VAL A 80 -19.98 -13.33 4.85
C VAL A 80 -19.91 -13.28 3.33
N ASP A 81 -20.93 -13.81 2.66
CA ASP A 81 -21.04 -13.74 1.22
C ASP A 81 -21.18 -12.27 0.75
N ALA A 82 -20.68 -12.00 -0.45
CA ALA A 82 -20.84 -10.70 -1.09
C ALA A 82 -22.32 -10.30 -1.14
N SER A 83 -22.60 -9.05 -0.84
CA SER A 83 -23.93 -8.45 -0.73
C SER A 83 -24.80 -8.95 0.45
N ALA A 84 -24.35 -9.90 1.26
CA ALA A 84 -25.09 -10.33 2.45
C ALA A 84 -25.19 -9.23 3.51
N ARG A 85 -24.16 -8.41 3.63
CA ARG A 85 -24.12 -7.23 4.50
C ARG A 85 -23.51 -6.03 3.76
N PRO A 86 -24.26 -5.35 2.87
CA PRO A 86 -23.73 -4.23 2.06
C PRO A 86 -23.15 -3.09 2.93
N THR A 87 -23.74 -2.91 4.10
CA THR A 87 -23.23 -2.05 5.18
C THR A 87 -23.11 -2.87 6.45
N TRP A 88 -21.91 -2.87 7.04
CA TRP A 88 -21.64 -3.62 8.27
C TRP A 88 -20.93 -2.75 9.29
N VAL A 89 -21.54 -2.54 10.43
CA VAL A 89 -20.92 -1.88 11.59
C VAL A 89 -20.36 -2.97 12.50
N SER A 90 -19.13 -2.77 12.99
CA SER A 90 -18.51 -3.68 13.97
C SER A 90 -19.43 -3.89 15.16
N ASP A 91 -19.62 -5.14 15.58
CA ASP A 91 -20.44 -5.45 16.77
C ASP A 91 -19.73 -4.94 18.04
N LEU A 92 -18.41 -5.13 18.08
CA LEU A 92 -17.54 -4.64 19.14
C LEU A 92 -17.04 -3.22 18.87
N SER A 93 -16.60 -2.57 19.93
CA SER A 93 -15.96 -1.26 19.92
C SER A 93 -14.64 -1.33 20.66
N GLU A 94 -13.65 -0.53 20.23
CA GLU A 94 -12.35 -0.42 20.86
C GLU A 94 -12.17 0.98 21.47
N THR A 95 -11.64 1.04 22.68
CA THR A 95 -11.27 2.30 23.32
C THR A 95 -9.79 2.55 23.11
N LEU A 96 -9.49 3.57 22.31
CA LEU A 96 -8.10 3.93 21.95
C LEU A 96 -7.62 5.10 22.80
N GLN A 97 -6.33 5.03 23.16
CA GLN A 97 -5.61 6.12 23.79
C GLN A 97 -4.93 6.99 22.72
N PRO A 98 -4.89 8.33 22.89
CA PRO A 98 -4.22 9.23 21.98
C PRO A 98 -2.76 8.84 21.74
N GLY A 99 -2.34 8.82 20.47
CA GLY A 99 -0.96 8.52 20.06
C GLY A 99 -0.51 7.07 20.24
N VAL A 100 -1.35 6.20 20.80
CA VAL A 100 -1.02 4.77 20.95
C VAL A 100 -1.42 4.00 19.71
N LEU A 101 -0.48 3.20 19.19
CA LEU A 101 -0.68 2.41 17.98
C LEU A 101 -1.56 1.18 18.29
N PHE A 102 -2.65 1.03 17.55
CA PHE A 102 -3.53 -0.13 17.60
C PHE A 102 -3.44 -0.92 16.29
N ASN A 103 -3.11 -2.21 16.37
CA ASN A 103 -2.89 -3.10 15.23
C ASN A 103 -4.00 -4.14 15.06
N GLY A 104 -5.16 -3.93 15.66
CA GLY A 104 -6.28 -4.88 15.64
C GLY A 104 -7.26 -4.68 14.48
N PHE A 105 -6.87 -3.95 13.41
CA PHE A 105 -7.70 -3.86 12.20
C PHE A 105 -7.08 -4.65 11.05
N HIS A 106 -7.88 -5.59 10.51
CA HIS A 106 -7.56 -6.41 9.36
C HIS A 106 -8.79 -6.51 8.46
N ALA A 107 -8.63 -6.32 7.17
CA ALA A 107 -9.67 -6.54 6.17
C ALA A 107 -9.31 -7.76 5.34
N TYR A 108 -10.23 -8.71 5.21
CA TYR A 108 -10.04 -9.97 4.50
C TYR A 108 -11.00 -10.10 3.33
N TYR A 109 -10.49 -10.62 2.25
CA TYR A 109 -11.26 -10.95 1.06
C TYR A 109 -10.92 -12.36 0.58
N TYR A 110 -11.95 -13.15 0.28
CA TYR A 110 -11.88 -14.54 -0.17
C TYR A 110 -12.38 -14.61 -1.62
N PRO A 111 -11.47 -14.67 -2.62
CA PRO A 111 -11.84 -14.63 -4.04
C PRO A 111 -12.51 -15.90 -4.52
N THR A 112 -12.35 -17.02 -3.83
CA THR A 112 -12.97 -18.33 -4.12
C THR A 112 -12.74 -18.84 -5.55
N GLY A 113 -11.55 -18.52 -6.13
CA GLY A 113 -11.19 -18.90 -7.49
C GLY A 113 -11.71 -17.96 -8.58
N THR A 114 -12.36 -16.84 -8.21
CA THR A 114 -12.93 -15.88 -9.18
C THR A 114 -11.95 -14.73 -9.44
N GLU A 115 -11.54 -14.55 -10.71
CA GLU A 115 -10.78 -13.38 -11.13
C GLU A 115 -11.68 -12.14 -11.15
N ASN A 116 -11.41 -11.19 -10.27
CA ASN A 116 -12.25 -10.01 -10.12
C ASN A 116 -11.52 -8.84 -9.47
N MET A 117 -12.22 -7.72 -9.37
CA MET A 117 -11.83 -6.57 -8.57
C MET A 117 -13.04 -6.13 -7.74
N THR A 118 -12.86 -6.02 -6.44
CA THR A 118 -13.88 -5.55 -5.51
C THR A 118 -13.34 -4.40 -4.68
N LYS A 119 -14.24 -3.53 -4.22
CA LYS A 119 -13.89 -2.35 -3.45
C LYS A 119 -14.74 -2.26 -2.19
N PHE A 120 -14.08 -2.01 -1.07
CA PHE A 120 -14.70 -1.76 0.22
C PHE A 120 -14.24 -0.41 0.75
N ARG A 121 -15.15 0.31 1.44
CA ARG A 121 -14.81 1.47 2.26
C ARG A 121 -14.93 1.11 3.73
N TYR A 122 -13.90 1.41 4.48
CA TYR A 122 -13.89 1.29 5.94
C TYR A 122 -13.86 2.68 6.55
N VAL A 123 -14.80 2.94 7.45
CA VAL A 123 -14.96 4.23 8.13
C VAL A 123 -14.87 4.01 9.63
N TRP A 124 -13.89 4.59 10.27
CA TRP A 124 -13.79 4.70 11.72
C TRP A 124 -14.62 5.87 12.17
N PHE A 125 -15.40 5.70 13.22
CA PHE A 125 -16.20 6.77 13.80
C PHE A 125 -16.21 6.66 15.31
N ALA A 126 -16.27 7.82 15.98
CA ALA A 126 -16.36 7.90 17.43
C ALA A 126 -17.81 7.71 17.91
N MET A 127 -17.99 6.92 18.94
CA MET A 127 -19.35 6.62 19.46
C MET A 127 -20.01 7.83 20.11
N ASP A 128 -19.23 8.72 20.70
CA ASP A 128 -19.70 9.98 21.32
C ASP A 128 -19.96 11.10 20.30
N ASN A 129 -19.37 11.02 19.10
CA ASN A 129 -19.61 11.93 17.98
C ASN A 129 -19.49 11.18 16.65
N PRO A 130 -20.56 10.54 16.15
CA PRO A 130 -20.50 9.72 14.93
C PRO A 130 -20.20 10.48 13.62
N THR A 131 -20.16 11.81 13.66
CA THR A 131 -19.75 12.64 12.52
C THR A 131 -18.25 12.86 12.45
N ASP A 132 -17.55 12.60 13.56
CA ASP A 132 -16.09 12.61 13.62
C ASP A 132 -15.56 11.27 13.11
N THR A 133 -14.96 11.30 11.91
CA THR A 133 -14.65 10.07 11.15
C THR A 133 -13.29 10.16 10.48
N ALA A 134 -12.76 8.98 10.13
CA ALA A 134 -11.69 8.80 9.17
C ALA A 134 -12.01 7.59 8.29
N TYR A 135 -11.52 7.52 7.07
CA TYR A 135 -11.81 6.39 6.18
C TYR A 135 -10.63 6.02 5.29
N VAL A 136 -10.71 4.81 4.76
CA VAL A 136 -9.86 4.29 3.68
C VAL A 136 -10.70 3.45 2.73
N ASP A 137 -10.41 3.49 1.45
CA ASP A 137 -10.93 2.57 0.45
C ASP A 137 -9.91 1.45 0.24
N ILE A 138 -10.37 0.19 0.22
CA ILE A 138 -9.52 -0.97 -0.06
C ILE A 138 -10.08 -1.68 -1.29
N ILE A 139 -9.23 -1.84 -2.31
CA ILE A 139 -9.48 -2.64 -3.49
C ILE A 139 -8.74 -3.97 -3.33
N PHE A 140 -9.45 -5.08 -3.49
CA PHE A 140 -8.85 -6.39 -3.69
C PHE A 140 -8.97 -6.75 -5.17
N ASP A 141 -7.82 -6.97 -5.84
CA ASP A 141 -7.76 -7.25 -7.27
C ASP A 141 -7.11 -8.60 -7.54
N THR A 142 -7.89 -9.54 -8.05
CA THR A 142 -7.44 -10.89 -8.37
C THR A 142 -7.39 -11.15 -9.88
N ARG A 143 -7.59 -10.13 -10.71
CA ARG A 143 -7.59 -10.24 -12.19
C ARG A 143 -6.20 -10.39 -12.78
N VAL A 144 -5.18 -10.17 -11.97
CA VAL A 144 -3.79 -10.25 -12.43
C VAL A 144 -3.32 -11.68 -12.27
N ASN A 145 -2.99 -12.33 -13.38
CA ASN A 145 -2.15 -13.50 -13.33
C ASN A 145 -0.91 -13.16 -12.50
N ALA A 146 -0.76 -13.82 -11.36
CA ALA A 146 0.24 -13.53 -10.35
C ALA A 146 1.68 -13.82 -10.86
N VAL A 147 2.12 -13.03 -11.80
CA VAL A 147 3.53 -12.91 -12.15
C VAL A 147 3.88 -11.43 -12.06
N GLY A 148 4.21 -10.99 -10.87
CA GLY A 148 4.89 -9.74 -10.71
C GLY A 148 4.22 -8.72 -9.81
N GLN A 149 4.83 -8.52 -8.67
CA GLN A 149 4.90 -7.29 -7.90
C GLN A 149 3.58 -6.60 -7.53
N GLN A 150 3.30 -6.65 -6.26
CA GLN A 150 2.46 -5.72 -5.54
C GLN A 150 2.91 -4.28 -5.84
N GLU A 151 2.30 -3.64 -6.82
CA GLU A 151 2.42 -2.19 -6.98
C GLU A 151 1.51 -1.54 -5.93
N ILE A 152 2.12 -1.16 -4.82
CA ILE A 152 1.51 -0.17 -3.94
C ILE A 152 1.42 1.10 -4.78
N ALA A 153 0.21 1.55 -5.08
CA ALA A 153 -0.02 2.88 -5.64
C ALA A 153 0.30 3.93 -4.56
N THR A 154 1.55 4.02 -4.20
CA THR A 154 2.13 5.18 -3.51
C THR A 154 2.43 6.23 -4.57
N ALA A 155 2.22 7.50 -4.24
CA ALA A 155 2.56 8.64 -5.06
C ALA A 155 3.83 8.37 -5.88
N THR A 156 3.62 8.07 -7.13
CA THR A 156 4.50 7.96 -8.29
C THR A 156 6.01 8.08 -8.05
N THR A 157 6.59 7.18 -7.28
CA THR A 157 8.02 6.91 -7.45
C THR A 157 8.16 5.98 -8.66
N GLY A 158 8.41 6.55 -9.82
CA GLY A 158 8.64 5.79 -11.04
C GLY A 158 10.09 5.36 -11.13
N LEU A 159 10.31 4.08 -11.44
CA LEU A 159 11.60 3.57 -11.89
C LEU A 159 11.40 2.93 -13.27
N GLU A 160 11.97 3.54 -14.28
CA GLU A 160 12.03 3.00 -15.63
C GLU A 160 13.44 2.54 -15.93
N VAL A 161 13.56 1.48 -16.72
CA VAL A 161 14.85 0.92 -17.17
C VAL A 161 14.80 0.74 -18.66
N PHE A 162 15.74 1.36 -19.37
CA PHE A 162 15.82 1.23 -20.82
C PHE A 162 17.26 1.27 -21.35
N PRO A 163 17.55 0.52 -22.42
CA PRO A 163 16.70 -0.54 -22.97
C PRO A 163 16.51 -1.70 -21.99
N ASN A 164 15.38 -2.40 -22.06
CA ASN A 164 15.14 -3.63 -21.31
C ASN A 164 14.36 -4.62 -22.21
N PRO A 165 15.00 -5.68 -22.74
CA PRO A 165 16.36 -6.16 -22.43
C PRO A 165 17.49 -5.20 -22.81
N ALA A 166 18.53 -5.15 -21.97
CA ALA A 166 19.75 -4.39 -22.23
C ALA A 166 20.75 -5.25 -23.01
N THR A 167 21.02 -4.84 -24.25
CA THR A 167 21.93 -5.59 -25.19
C THR A 167 23.23 -4.85 -25.47
N GLY A 168 23.35 -3.58 -25.03
CA GLY A 168 24.50 -2.71 -25.26
C GLY A 168 25.48 -2.67 -24.09
N ALA A 169 26.39 -1.70 -24.13
CA ALA A 169 27.36 -1.46 -23.05
C ALA A 169 26.75 -0.77 -21.83
N ASN A 170 25.63 -0.07 -22.00
CA ASN A 170 24.99 0.72 -20.96
C ASN A 170 23.48 0.53 -20.95
N MET A 171 22.87 0.77 -19.81
CA MET A 171 21.43 0.99 -19.64
C MET A 171 21.17 2.26 -18.84
N THR A 172 19.97 2.79 -18.93
CA THR A 172 19.56 3.97 -18.18
C THR A 172 18.47 3.60 -17.16
N LEU A 173 18.68 4.01 -15.93
CA LEU A 173 17.67 4.01 -14.87
C LEU A 173 17.09 5.42 -14.78
N ARG A 174 15.79 5.57 -15.03
CA ARG A 174 15.08 6.84 -14.89
C ARG A 174 14.23 6.82 -13.63
N PHE A 175 14.42 7.83 -12.81
CA PHE A 175 13.73 7.97 -11.52
C PHE A 175 12.79 9.18 -11.58
N THR A 176 11.51 8.97 -11.25
CA THR A 176 10.49 10.04 -11.20
C THR A 176 9.72 9.97 -9.90
N GLY A 177 9.27 11.10 -9.37
CA GLY A 177 8.39 11.16 -8.20
C GLY A 177 9.00 10.73 -6.86
N VAL A 178 10.32 10.59 -6.77
CA VAL A 178 11.00 10.27 -5.49
C VAL A 178 10.99 11.52 -4.62
N ALA A 179 10.43 11.45 -3.43
CA ALA A 179 10.37 12.59 -2.53
C ALA A 179 11.79 13.08 -2.17
N ALA A 180 12.04 14.39 -2.32
CA ALA A 180 13.34 14.99 -2.06
C ALA A 180 13.77 14.99 -0.58
N ASN A 181 12.96 14.44 0.31
CA ASN A 181 13.15 14.46 1.75
C ASN A 181 13.95 13.23 2.20
N GLY A 182 15.28 13.33 2.15
CA GLY A 182 16.18 12.31 2.66
C GLY A 182 17.17 11.76 1.63
N GLN A 183 18.07 10.90 2.10
CA GLN A 183 19.04 10.23 1.25
C GLN A 183 18.33 9.12 0.46
N VAL A 184 18.37 9.21 -0.87
CA VAL A 184 17.81 8.23 -1.78
C VAL A 184 18.94 7.52 -2.50
N ASN A 185 18.94 6.22 -2.44
CA ASN A 185 19.93 5.36 -3.07
C ASN A 185 19.26 4.47 -4.12
N TRP A 186 20.01 4.00 -5.08
CA TRP A 186 19.60 2.94 -5.97
C TRP A 186 20.56 1.75 -5.87
N THR A 187 20.03 0.56 -6.10
CA THR A 187 20.79 -0.69 -6.10
C THR A 187 20.39 -1.54 -7.29
N LEU A 188 21.35 -2.30 -7.82
CA LEU A 188 21.10 -3.37 -8.80
C LEU A 188 21.53 -4.69 -8.16
N HIS A 189 20.59 -5.61 -8.01
CA HIS A 189 20.82 -6.94 -7.46
C HIS A 189 20.76 -8.00 -8.58
N ASN A 190 21.55 -9.04 -8.45
CA ASN A 190 21.38 -10.25 -9.26
C ASN A 190 20.21 -11.11 -8.73
N ALA A 191 19.91 -12.22 -9.41
CA ALA A 191 18.83 -13.13 -9.03
C ALA A 191 19.05 -13.83 -7.67
N LEU A 192 20.28 -13.81 -7.15
CA LEU A 192 20.61 -14.36 -5.81
C LEU A 192 20.52 -13.31 -4.70
N GLY A 193 20.16 -12.05 -5.06
CA GLY A 193 20.05 -10.95 -4.10
C GLY A 193 21.37 -10.21 -3.81
N SER A 194 22.49 -10.58 -4.45
CA SER A 194 23.76 -9.88 -4.28
C SER A 194 23.73 -8.53 -4.98
N ILE A 195 24.23 -7.49 -4.32
CA ILE A 195 24.37 -6.15 -4.90
C ILE A 195 25.53 -6.14 -5.91
N GLU A 196 25.20 -5.89 -7.17
CA GLU A 196 26.18 -5.77 -8.25
C GLU A 196 26.60 -4.31 -8.50
N ARG A 197 25.67 -3.38 -8.32
CA ARG A 197 25.88 -1.94 -8.47
C ARG A 197 25.01 -1.18 -7.49
N GLN A 198 25.48 -0.01 -7.04
CA GLN A 198 24.70 0.91 -6.22
C GLN A 198 25.19 2.34 -6.37
N GLY A 199 24.36 3.30 -6.01
CA GLY A 199 24.71 4.71 -6.01
C GLY A 199 23.66 5.56 -5.34
N ASN A 200 23.97 6.87 -5.24
CA ASN A 200 23.07 7.86 -4.64
C ASN A 200 22.33 8.63 -5.73
N LEU A 201 21.06 8.94 -5.47
CA LEU A 201 20.29 9.86 -6.29
C LEU A 201 20.38 11.26 -5.71
N ARG A 202 20.82 12.20 -6.52
CA ARG A 202 20.79 13.63 -6.16
C ARG A 202 19.38 14.17 -6.46
N ASN A 203 18.76 14.79 -5.46
CA ASN A 203 17.43 15.40 -5.55
C ASN A 203 16.28 14.42 -5.90
N GLY A 204 16.46 13.11 -5.71
CA GLY A 204 15.39 12.12 -5.85
C GLY A 204 14.85 11.90 -7.27
N GLN A 205 15.39 12.56 -8.30
CA GLN A 205 14.93 12.47 -9.69
C GLN A 205 16.12 12.52 -10.67
N GLY A 206 15.93 11.96 -11.84
CA GLY A 206 16.89 12.02 -12.93
C GLY A 206 17.22 10.67 -13.54
N ASP A 207 18.13 10.72 -14.50
CA ASP A 207 18.62 9.55 -15.23
C ASP A 207 20.01 9.15 -14.70
N VAL A 208 20.19 7.87 -14.42
CA VAL A 208 21.49 7.26 -14.12
C VAL A 208 21.87 6.32 -15.25
N VAL A 209 22.93 6.65 -15.95
CA VAL A 209 23.51 5.75 -16.97
C VAL A 209 24.41 4.75 -16.25
N LEU A 210 24.07 3.48 -16.39
CA LEU A 210 24.75 2.36 -15.75
C LEU A 210 25.53 1.55 -16.77
N SER A 211 26.85 1.42 -16.57
CA SER A 211 27.67 0.49 -17.38
C SER A 211 27.35 -0.95 -17.04
N LEU A 212 27.21 -1.77 -18.08
CA LEU A 212 26.99 -3.21 -17.96
C LEU A 212 28.29 -4.01 -17.98
N ASP A 213 29.44 -3.35 -17.99
CA ASP A 213 30.74 -4.02 -17.99
C ASP A 213 30.91 -4.89 -16.74
N GLY A 214 31.31 -6.13 -16.94
CA GLY A 214 31.51 -7.11 -15.87
C GLY A 214 30.22 -7.76 -15.37
N LEU A 215 29.02 -7.34 -15.83
CA LEU A 215 27.78 -8.03 -15.50
C LEU A 215 27.53 -9.18 -16.48
N ALA A 216 27.14 -10.34 -15.98
CA ALA A 216 26.76 -11.49 -16.80
C ALA A 216 25.39 -11.27 -17.46
N ALA A 217 25.11 -11.99 -18.57
CA ALA A 217 23.76 -12.09 -19.08
C ALA A 217 22.85 -12.76 -18.03
N GLY A 218 21.65 -12.22 -17.82
CA GLY A 218 20.75 -12.75 -16.79
C GLY A 218 19.67 -11.77 -16.35
N VAL A 219 18.96 -12.15 -15.30
CA VAL A 219 17.92 -11.33 -14.68
C VAL A 219 18.49 -10.61 -13.45
N TYR A 220 18.21 -9.33 -13.38
CA TYR A 220 18.59 -8.43 -12.28
C TYR A 220 17.37 -7.67 -11.79
N PHE A 221 17.51 -7.04 -10.63
CA PHE A 221 16.48 -6.18 -10.03
C PHE A 221 17.10 -4.84 -9.66
N ALA A 222 16.63 -3.78 -10.32
CA ALA A 222 16.98 -2.40 -9.96
C ALA A 222 15.97 -1.90 -8.93
N SER A 223 16.45 -1.33 -7.84
CA SER A 223 15.60 -0.82 -6.76
C SER A 223 16.00 0.60 -6.36
N VAL A 224 14.99 1.41 -6.00
CA VAL A 224 15.17 2.70 -5.31
C VAL A 224 14.99 2.44 -3.83
N VAL A 225 15.95 2.89 -3.04
CA VAL A 225 15.96 2.70 -1.58
C VAL A 225 15.91 4.08 -0.90
N GLN A 226 14.90 4.29 -0.07
CA GLN A 226 14.74 5.49 0.75
C GLN A 226 14.48 5.06 2.20
N GLY A 227 15.19 5.69 3.15
CA GLY A 227 15.06 5.33 4.56
C GLY A 227 15.37 3.85 4.87
N GLY A 228 16.26 3.21 4.08
CA GLY A 228 16.61 1.79 4.23
C GLY A 228 15.61 0.80 3.63
N ARG A 229 14.59 1.27 2.89
CA ARG A 229 13.57 0.42 2.25
C ARG A 229 13.52 0.64 0.74
N ALA A 230 13.24 -0.43 -0.01
CA ALA A 230 12.96 -0.32 -1.43
C ALA A 230 11.56 0.29 -1.63
N VAL A 231 11.52 1.48 -2.29
CA VAL A 231 10.27 2.20 -2.61
C VAL A 231 9.82 1.98 -4.05
N ALA A 232 10.70 1.50 -4.92
CA ALA A 232 10.39 1.00 -6.26
C ALA A 232 11.40 -0.06 -6.65
N THR A 233 10.96 -1.09 -7.38
CA THR A 233 11.83 -2.14 -7.93
C THR A 233 11.39 -2.47 -9.34
N LYS A 234 12.36 -2.68 -10.25
CA LYS A 234 12.11 -3.05 -11.65
C LYS A 234 12.99 -4.22 -12.04
N ARG A 235 12.39 -5.23 -12.69
CA ARG A 235 13.15 -6.33 -13.30
C ARG A 235 13.91 -5.83 -14.52
N VAL A 236 15.18 -6.19 -14.60
CA VAL A 236 16.11 -5.88 -15.70
C VAL A 236 16.58 -7.17 -16.32
N VAL A 237 16.58 -7.25 -17.63
CA VAL A 237 17.14 -8.39 -18.38
C VAL A 237 18.37 -7.89 -19.11
N ILE A 238 19.52 -8.48 -18.85
CA ILE A 238 20.76 -8.25 -19.60
C ILE A 238 20.96 -9.42 -20.56
N SER A 239 21.00 -9.14 -21.84
CA SER A 239 21.27 -10.14 -22.87
C SER A 239 22.48 -9.71 -23.71
N ARG A 240 23.40 -10.62 -23.89
CA ARG A 240 24.60 -10.42 -24.71
C ARG A 240 24.61 -11.41 -25.87
#